data_18e8b9b3edd727c5aba4fb16dc84da3a
#
_entry.id   18e8b9b3edd727c5aba4fb16dc84da3a
#
_cell.length_a   1.000
_cell.length_b   1.000
_cell.length_c   1.000
_cell.angle_alpha   90.00
_cell.angle_beta   90.00
_cell.angle_gamma   90.00
#
_symmetry.space_group_name_H-M   'P 1'
#
loop_
_entity.id
_entity.type
_entity.pdbx_description
1 polymer ?
#
loop_
_entity_poly.entity_id
_entity_poly.type
_entity_poly.pdbx_seq_one_letter_code
_entity_poly.pdbx_strand_id
1 'polypeptide(L)'
;PMNGVIGMTNQLLRTTLDDTQQSYATAVKSSAESLLTIINDILDFSKVEAGMLEVEAMEFDMGAMINDFGRSIALRAHEKGLELICPANLVSQQWFSADAGRIRQILTNLVGNAIKFTEKGEVAVHYQVKAQTQLRSQLLIEVTDTGIGLSAEQQAKLFERFSQADGSTTRQYGGTGLGLAISKQLVELMGGEIGVSSTLGIGSTFWFTLDLENAKTQVPQLASNELAGQKVLVVDDNLTRRTLLGRLLTHWQVDYTLVEDGKAAIKKLSAAVEEGKPYRIALVDIHTPPMNGEELGVRVKNDSSLSDTYLVMLVSQGSHGDDKELKETGIDAYLNKPIDHSILYSALQQQITGTTENNSAHITDNQGLSTEQFSGRVLVVEDNTINQLVAQSMLEDLGLQPDIAANGKEALLALETLHYDLVFMDCQMPVMDGYDATRNIRDLAFNLHGAKGSDRAIPIIAMTANAMQGDREKCMAAGMDDFISKPVQPDKLQQALLKWLPRQESLEEGNAQRG
;
A
#
# COMPACT_ATOMS: atom_id res chain seq x y z
N PRO A 1 24.70 9.51 0.65
CA PRO A 1 24.61 10.92 0.23
C PRO A 1 23.26 11.27 -0.39
N MET A 2 22.65 10.42 -1.26
CA MET A 2 21.36 10.70 -1.92
C MET A 2 20.19 10.82 -0.93
N ASN A 3 20.11 9.93 0.07
CA ASN A 3 19.07 10.00 1.12
C ASN A 3 19.13 11.33 1.88
N GLY A 4 20.34 11.90 2.06
CA GLY A 4 20.51 13.22 2.64
C GLY A 4 19.94 14.34 1.78
N VAL A 5 20.16 14.28 0.47
CA VAL A 5 19.58 15.27 -0.48
C VAL A 5 18.05 15.18 -0.45
N ILE A 6 17.49 13.97 -0.52
CA ILE A 6 16.04 13.74 -0.47
C ILE A 6 15.45 14.23 0.86
N GLY A 7 16.09 13.86 2.00
CA GLY A 7 15.62 14.25 3.33
C GLY A 7 15.63 15.77 3.53
N MET A 8 16.73 16.44 3.17
CA MET A 8 16.82 17.91 3.27
C MET A 8 15.85 18.62 2.33
N THR A 9 15.64 18.07 1.12
CA THR A 9 14.68 18.65 0.18
C THR A 9 13.24 18.48 0.66
N ASN A 10 12.92 17.34 1.29
CA ASN A 10 11.61 17.15 1.93
C ASN A 10 11.38 18.15 3.07
N GLN A 11 12.40 18.40 3.91
CA GLN A 11 12.29 19.44 4.94
C GLN A 11 12.12 20.83 4.35
N LEU A 12 12.87 21.15 3.30
CA LEU A 12 12.73 22.44 2.59
C LEU A 12 11.30 22.64 2.05
N LEU A 13 10.71 21.59 1.46
CA LEU A 13 9.33 21.61 0.93
C LEU A 13 8.25 21.81 2.00
N ARG A 14 8.58 21.62 3.28
CA ARG A 14 7.67 21.85 4.43
C ARG A 14 7.75 23.27 4.97
N THR A 15 8.75 24.04 4.58
CA THR A 15 8.86 25.45 4.96
C THR A 15 8.04 26.34 4.05
N THR A 16 7.84 27.61 4.42
CA THR A 16 7.18 28.58 3.57
C THR A 16 8.08 28.91 2.38
N LEU A 17 7.75 28.42 1.21
CA LEU A 17 8.45 28.66 -0.05
C LEU A 17 7.58 29.49 -0.99
N ASP A 18 8.20 30.29 -1.84
CA ASP A 18 7.51 30.85 -3.00
C ASP A 18 7.36 29.78 -4.10
N ASP A 19 6.47 30.02 -5.08
CA ASP A 19 6.16 29.08 -6.18
C ASP A 19 7.40 28.62 -6.94
N THR A 20 8.39 29.52 -7.11
CA THR A 20 9.64 29.23 -7.82
C THR A 20 10.54 28.32 -6.98
N GLN A 21 10.67 28.61 -5.70
CA GLN A 21 11.46 27.80 -4.76
C GLN A 21 10.83 26.41 -4.58
N GLN A 22 9.51 26.32 -4.49
CA GLN A 22 8.78 25.07 -4.42
C GLN A 22 9.00 24.22 -5.69
N SER A 23 8.95 24.85 -6.87
CA SER A 23 9.24 24.18 -8.15
C SER A 23 10.68 23.64 -8.19
N TYR A 24 11.66 24.44 -7.75
CA TYR A 24 13.06 24.00 -7.70
C TYR A 24 13.29 22.86 -6.70
N ALA A 25 12.73 22.96 -5.50
CA ALA A 25 12.86 21.93 -4.49
C ALA A 25 12.22 20.60 -4.96
N THR A 26 11.04 20.66 -5.59
CA THR A 26 10.38 19.51 -6.19
C THR A 26 11.22 18.88 -7.30
N ALA A 27 11.83 19.68 -8.17
CA ALA A 27 12.72 19.21 -9.23
C ALA A 27 14.00 18.53 -8.67
N VAL A 28 14.60 19.09 -7.61
CA VAL A 28 15.76 18.48 -6.92
C VAL A 28 15.37 17.15 -6.31
N LYS A 29 14.21 17.06 -5.60
CA LYS A 29 13.70 15.83 -5.02
C LYS A 29 13.51 14.74 -6.09
N SER A 30 12.76 15.06 -7.15
CA SER A 30 12.50 14.12 -8.25
C SER A 30 13.78 13.63 -8.93
N SER A 31 14.76 14.53 -9.14
CA SER A 31 16.06 14.18 -9.72
C SER A 31 16.86 13.25 -8.79
N ALA A 32 16.84 13.50 -7.48
CA ALA A 32 17.53 12.70 -6.48
C ALA A 32 16.91 11.30 -6.34
N GLU A 33 15.60 11.19 -6.35
CA GLU A 33 14.86 9.91 -6.34
C GLU A 33 15.14 9.10 -7.61
N SER A 34 15.15 9.77 -8.77
CA SER A 34 15.49 9.14 -10.05
C SER A 34 16.91 8.59 -10.06
N LEU A 35 17.89 9.36 -9.54
CA LEU A 35 19.27 8.92 -9.46
C LEU A 35 19.45 7.75 -8.50
N LEU A 36 18.75 7.75 -7.37
CA LEU A 36 18.77 6.63 -6.41
C LEU A 36 18.21 5.36 -7.05
N THR A 37 17.14 5.46 -7.81
CA THR A 37 16.58 4.33 -8.58
C THR A 37 17.60 3.77 -9.56
N ILE A 38 18.29 4.64 -10.33
CA ILE A 38 19.33 4.23 -11.29
C ILE A 38 20.49 3.50 -10.58
N ILE A 39 20.95 4.03 -9.45
CA ILE A 39 22.03 3.41 -8.67
C ILE A 39 21.61 2.02 -8.19
N ASN A 40 20.39 1.90 -7.64
CA ASN A 40 19.87 0.61 -7.18
C ASN A 40 19.71 -0.38 -8.34
N ASP A 41 19.21 0.05 -9.49
CA ASP A 41 19.11 -0.77 -10.71
C ASP A 41 20.47 -1.31 -11.13
N ILE A 42 21.54 -0.48 -11.12
CA ILE A 42 22.90 -0.89 -11.49
C ILE A 42 23.46 -1.88 -10.46
N LEU A 43 23.21 -1.65 -9.17
CA LEU A 43 23.66 -2.54 -8.09
C LEU A 43 22.95 -3.89 -8.14
N ASP A 44 21.61 -3.89 -8.31
CA ASP A 44 20.82 -5.12 -8.45
C ASP A 44 21.28 -5.90 -9.68
N PHE A 45 21.43 -5.22 -10.82
CA PHE A 45 21.96 -5.82 -12.04
C PHE A 45 23.33 -6.49 -11.81
N SER A 46 24.27 -5.78 -11.16
CA SER A 46 25.61 -6.29 -10.88
C SER A 46 25.58 -7.51 -9.94
N LYS A 47 24.70 -7.53 -8.94
CA LYS A 47 24.51 -8.65 -8.02
C LYS A 47 23.92 -9.87 -8.72
N VAL A 48 22.93 -9.67 -9.61
CA VAL A 48 22.35 -10.77 -10.40
C VAL A 48 23.37 -11.37 -11.36
N GLU A 49 24.14 -10.52 -12.08
CA GLU A 49 25.18 -10.99 -13.02
C GLU A 49 26.30 -11.76 -12.31
N ALA A 50 26.64 -11.37 -11.08
CA ALA A 50 27.61 -12.07 -10.24
C ALA A 50 27.05 -13.34 -9.58
N GLY A 51 25.74 -13.65 -9.72
CA GLY A 51 25.10 -14.76 -9.03
C GLY A 51 25.02 -14.58 -7.50
N MET A 52 25.13 -13.34 -7.02
CA MET A 52 25.16 -12.98 -5.60
C MET A 52 23.79 -12.51 -5.07
N LEU A 53 22.76 -12.50 -5.93
CA LEU A 53 21.42 -12.12 -5.50
C LEU A 53 20.74 -13.34 -4.87
N GLU A 54 20.49 -13.28 -3.58
CA GLU A 54 19.71 -14.28 -2.86
C GLU A 54 18.22 -13.89 -2.90
N VAL A 55 17.36 -14.88 -3.09
CA VAL A 55 15.89 -14.73 -3.05
C VAL A 55 15.43 -15.14 -1.66
N GLU A 56 14.80 -14.21 -0.94
CA GLU A 56 14.27 -14.45 0.41
C GLU A 56 12.84 -14.99 0.33
N ALA A 57 12.67 -16.27 0.61
CA ALA A 57 11.34 -16.86 0.65
C ALA A 57 10.66 -16.56 2.00
N MET A 58 9.59 -15.75 1.98
CA MET A 58 8.70 -15.48 3.10
C MET A 58 7.26 -15.84 2.74
N GLU A 59 6.49 -16.29 3.73
CA GLU A 59 5.07 -16.55 3.53
C GLU A 59 4.30 -15.22 3.45
N PHE A 60 3.52 -15.00 2.40
CA PHE A 60 2.71 -13.80 2.20
C PHE A 60 1.43 -14.10 1.43
N ASP A 61 0.43 -13.23 1.60
CA ASP A 61 -0.80 -13.23 0.80
C ASP A 61 -0.58 -12.42 -0.48
N MET A 62 -0.70 -13.06 -1.64
CA MET A 62 -0.54 -12.42 -2.95
C MET A 62 -1.59 -11.34 -3.21
N GLY A 63 -2.84 -11.59 -2.80
CA GLY A 63 -3.92 -10.63 -2.97
C GLY A 63 -3.68 -9.35 -2.16
N ALA A 64 -3.32 -9.51 -0.88
CA ALA A 64 -2.96 -8.38 -0.02
C ALA A 64 -1.77 -7.60 -0.58
N MET A 65 -0.72 -8.30 -1.04
CA MET A 65 0.47 -7.66 -1.61
C MET A 65 0.15 -6.84 -2.87
N ILE A 66 -0.71 -7.36 -3.78
CA ILE A 66 -1.11 -6.63 -4.99
C ILE A 66 -2.01 -5.45 -4.64
N ASN A 67 -2.91 -5.56 -3.67
CA ASN A 67 -3.75 -4.47 -3.20
C ASN A 67 -2.90 -3.33 -2.59
N ASP A 68 -1.95 -3.67 -1.72
CA ASP A 68 -1.02 -2.69 -1.13
C ASP A 68 -0.16 -2.00 -2.19
N PHE A 69 0.32 -2.77 -3.18
CA PHE A 69 1.02 -2.24 -4.33
C PHE A 69 0.12 -1.28 -5.12
N GLY A 70 -1.10 -1.69 -5.44
CA GLY A 70 -2.07 -0.87 -6.18
C GLY A 70 -2.35 0.47 -5.47
N ARG A 71 -2.58 0.44 -4.15
CA ARG A 71 -2.76 1.66 -3.34
C ARG A 71 -1.54 2.58 -3.40
N SER A 72 -0.33 2.02 -3.32
CA SER A 72 0.91 2.81 -3.34
C SER A 72 1.16 3.56 -4.65
N ILE A 73 0.62 3.07 -5.78
CA ILE A 73 0.84 3.66 -7.11
C ILE A 73 -0.39 4.39 -7.66
N ALA A 74 -1.55 4.27 -6.99
CA ALA A 74 -2.83 4.81 -7.45
C ALA A 74 -2.79 6.33 -7.66
N LEU A 75 -2.19 7.08 -6.73
CA LEU A 75 -2.07 8.53 -6.84
C LEU A 75 -1.35 8.94 -8.14
N ARG A 76 -0.26 8.25 -8.48
CA ARG A 76 0.53 8.54 -9.69
C ARG A 76 -0.25 8.26 -10.98
N ALA A 77 -1.10 7.23 -11.00
CA ALA A 77 -2.00 6.95 -12.12
C ALA A 77 -3.08 8.04 -12.21
N HIS A 78 -3.67 8.40 -11.06
CA HIS A 78 -4.73 9.40 -10.98
C HIS A 78 -4.26 10.80 -11.39
N GLU A 79 -3.07 11.26 -10.94
CA GLU A 79 -2.47 12.53 -11.37
C GLU A 79 -2.33 12.64 -12.90
N LYS A 80 -2.20 11.50 -13.58
CA LYS A 80 -2.17 11.41 -15.04
C LYS A 80 -3.56 11.21 -15.67
N GLY A 81 -4.61 11.12 -14.86
CA GLY A 81 -5.99 10.87 -15.32
C GLY A 81 -6.23 9.46 -15.85
N LEU A 82 -5.47 8.47 -15.37
CA LEU A 82 -5.59 7.06 -15.74
C LEU A 82 -6.37 6.28 -14.69
N GLU A 83 -7.20 5.34 -15.15
CA GLU A 83 -7.82 4.34 -14.28
C GLU A 83 -6.81 3.24 -13.96
N LEU A 84 -6.56 3.01 -12.67
CA LEU A 84 -5.76 1.89 -12.20
C LEU A 84 -6.67 0.79 -11.66
N ILE A 85 -6.59 -0.41 -12.23
CA ILE A 85 -7.41 -1.55 -11.87
C ILE A 85 -6.49 -2.65 -11.35
N CYS A 86 -6.57 -2.94 -10.06
CA CYS A 86 -5.86 -4.05 -9.42
C CYS A 86 -6.90 -5.03 -8.89
N PRO A 87 -7.27 -6.05 -9.67
CA PRO A 87 -8.22 -7.03 -9.22
C PRO A 87 -7.62 -7.91 -8.13
N ALA A 88 -8.33 -8.01 -7.04
CA ALA A 88 -8.09 -9.08 -6.10
C ALA A 88 -8.44 -10.43 -6.71
N ASN A 89 -7.69 -11.45 -6.37
CA ASN A 89 -8.03 -12.80 -6.79
C ASN A 89 -9.34 -13.24 -6.12
N LEU A 90 -10.27 -13.73 -6.94
CA LEU A 90 -11.57 -14.25 -6.50
C LEU A 90 -11.46 -15.57 -5.73
N VAL A 91 -10.31 -16.24 -5.84
CA VAL A 91 -10.09 -17.56 -5.23
C VAL A 91 -9.32 -17.36 -3.94
N SER A 92 -9.97 -17.57 -2.79
CA SER A 92 -9.41 -17.73 -1.44
C SER A 92 -8.00 -17.17 -1.20
N GLN A 93 -7.80 -16.52 -0.07
CA GLN A 93 -6.48 -16.08 0.41
C GLN A 93 -5.39 -17.09 0.02
N GLN A 94 -4.62 -16.74 -1.01
CA GLN A 94 -3.58 -17.62 -1.54
C GLN A 94 -2.24 -17.18 -0.98
N TRP A 95 -1.80 -17.95 -0.01
CA TRP A 95 -0.52 -17.74 0.64
C TRP A 95 0.57 -18.52 -0.07
N PHE A 96 1.64 -17.84 -0.38
CA PHE A 96 2.82 -18.39 -1.05
C PHE A 96 4.07 -18.11 -0.23
N SER A 97 5.08 -18.97 -0.41
CA SER A 97 6.42 -18.73 0.11
C SER A 97 7.33 -18.28 -1.04
N ALA A 98 7.66 -16.99 -1.07
CA ALA A 98 8.52 -16.38 -2.08
C ALA A 98 9.02 -15.00 -1.63
N ASP A 99 9.83 -14.33 -2.48
CA ASP A 99 10.30 -12.98 -2.25
C ASP A 99 9.29 -11.94 -2.76
N ALA A 100 8.38 -11.52 -1.87
CA ALA A 100 7.37 -10.50 -2.16
C ALA A 100 7.99 -9.15 -2.57
N GLY A 101 9.18 -8.82 -2.06
CA GLY A 101 9.92 -7.61 -2.41
C GLY A 101 10.35 -7.60 -3.88
N ARG A 102 10.86 -8.72 -4.38
CA ARG A 102 11.24 -8.86 -5.79
C ARG A 102 10.04 -8.89 -6.72
N ILE A 103 8.94 -9.54 -6.32
CA ILE A 103 7.68 -9.49 -7.09
C ILE A 103 7.17 -8.05 -7.18
N ARG A 104 7.18 -7.30 -6.06
CA ARG A 104 6.83 -5.88 -6.04
C ARG A 104 7.74 -5.03 -6.92
N GLN A 105 9.04 -5.33 -6.98
CA GLN A 105 10.00 -4.65 -7.84
C GLN A 105 9.66 -4.86 -9.33
N ILE A 106 9.34 -6.10 -9.75
CA ILE A 106 8.89 -6.41 -11.11
C ILE A 106 7.61 -5.63 -11.43
N LEU A 107 6.61 -5.68 -10.55
CA LEU A 107 5.34 -4.94 -10.73
C LEU A 107 5.56 -3.44 -10.84
N THR A 108 6.40 -2.85 -9.98
CA THR A 108 6.72 -1.42 -10.00
C THR A 108 7.30 -0.99 -11.35
N ASN A 109 8.17 -1.80 -11.92
CA ASN A 109 8.74 -1.52 -13.23
C ASN A 109 7.71 -1.66 -14.36
N LEU A 110 6.93 -2.75 -14.38
CA LEU A 110 5.94 -3.00 -15.45
C LEU A 110 4.79 -1.99 -15.39
N VAL A 111 4.20 -1.76 -14.21
CA VAL A 111 3.10 -0.81 -14.02
C VAL A 111 3.58 0.62 -14.19
N GLY A 112 4.79 0.94 -13.71
CA GLY A 112 5.40 2.26 -13.94
C GLY A 112 5.59 2.56 -15.43
N ASN A 113 6.00 1.57 -16.23
CA ASN A 113 6.06 1.71 -17.69
C ASN A 113 4.66 1.84 -18.31
N ALA A 114 3.68 1.05 -17.89
CA ALA A 114 2.31 1.15 -18.35
C ALA A 114 1.72 2.56 -18.12
N ILE A 115 1.85 3.10 -16.90
CA ILE A 115 1.41 4.47 -16.56
C ILE A 115 2.18 5.51 -17.42
N LYS A 116 3.49 5.30 -17.61
CA LYS A 116 4.35 6.20 -18.39
C LYS A 116 3.89 6.33 -19.84
N PHE A 117 3.58 5.22 -20.50
CA PHE A 117 3.27 5.13 -21.93
C PHE A 117 1.79 5.13 -22.27
N THR A 118 0.90 5.25 -21.27
CA THR A 118 -0.53 5.48 -21.46
C THR A 118 -0.84 6.95 -21.21
N GLU A 119 -1.43 7.63 -22.19
CA GLU A 119 -1.84 9.04 -22.04
C GLU A 119 -3.27 9.15 -21.49
N LYS A 120 -4.15 8.26 -21.91
CA LYS A 120 -5.55 8.19 -21.47
C LYS A 120 -6.02 6.75 -21.49
N GLY A 121 -6.95 6.41 -20.61
CA GLY A 121 -7.52 5.07 -20.51
C GLY A 121 -7.16 4.40 -19.19
N GLU A 122 -6.74 3.14 -19.25
CA GLU A 122 -6.57 2.32 -18.05
C GLU A 122 -5.27 1.52 -18.04
N VAL A 123 -4.82 1.20 -16.82
CA VAL A 123 -3.77 0.22 -16.55
C VAL A 123 -4.37 -0.83 -15.61
N ALA A 124 -4.33 -2.09 -16.01
CA ALA A 124 -4.90 -3.19 -15.24
C ALA A 124 -3.82 -4.22 -14.88
N VAL A 125 -3.82 -4.65 -13.61
CA VAL A 125 -2.96 -5.73 -13.13
C VAL A 125 -3.85 -6.95 -12.88
N HIS A 126 -3.53 -8.09 -13.47
CA HIS A 126 -4.24 -9.34 -13.25
C HIS A 126 -3.27 -10.41 -12.76
N TYR A 127 -3.75 -11.31 -11.91
CA TYR A 127 -3.02 -12.54 -11.65
C TYR A 127 -3.97 -13.74 -11.60
N GLN A 128 -3.48 -14.88 -12.00
CA GLN A 128 -4.24 -16.13 -11.97
C GLN A 128 -3.32 -17.32 -11.72
N VAL A 129 -3.85 -18.33 -11.05
CA VAL A 129 -3.19 -19.63 -10.89
C VAL A 129 -3.45 -20.46 -12.14
N LYS A 130 -2.39 -20.75 -12.89
CA LYS A 130 -2.46 -21.60 -14.13
C LYS A 130 -2.49 -23.08 -13.80
N ALA A 131 -1.66 -23.50 -12.84
CA ALA A 131 -1.58 -24.86 -12.36
C ALA A 131 -1.27 -24.87 -10.87
N GLN A 132 -1.84 -25.82 -10.16
CA GLN A 132 -1.66 -25.97 -8.73
C GLN A 132 -1.47 -27.44 -8.37
N THR A 133 -0.47 -27.70 -7.52
CA THR A 133 -0.23 -28.95 -6.84
C THR A 133 -0.41 -28.74 -5.33
N GLN A 134 -0.23 -29.79 -4.51
CA GLN A 134 -0.24 -29.60 -3.06
C GLN A 134 0.91 -28.72 -2.54
N LEU A 135 2.05 -28.71 -3.23
CA LEU A 135 3.26 -28.04 -2.77
C LEU A 135 3.56 -26.75 -3.53
N ARG A 136 3.19 -26.65 -4.80
CA ARG A 136 3.57 -25.54 -5.69
C ARG A 136 2.39 -25.08 -6.53
N SER A 137 2.42 -23.80 -6.88
CA SER A 137 1.45 -23.17 -7.78
C SER A 137 2.18 -22.36 -8.84
N GLN A 138 1.78 -22.54 -10.09
CA GLN A 138 2.23 -21.69 -11.18
C GLN A 138 1.28 -20.50 -11.33
N LEU A 139 1.80 -19.31 -11.08
CA LEU A 139 1.08 -18.05 -11.25
C LEU A 139 1.39 -17.43 -12.60
N LEU A 140 0.39 -16.81 -13.21
CA LEU A 140 0.54 -15.84 -14.30
C LEU A 140 0.12 -14.47 -13.77
N ILE A 141 0.96 -13.47 -13.94
CA ILE A 141 0.69 -12.08 -13.59
C ILE A 141 0.78 -11.27 -14.89
N GLU A 142 -0.23 -10.45 -15.14
CA GLU A 142 -0.40 -9.66 -16.37
C GLU A 142 -0.61 -8.19 -16.01
N VAL A 143 0.11 -7.31 -16.70
CA VAL A 143 -0.06 -5.85 -16.63
C VAL A 143 -0.48 -5.39 -18.01
N THR A 144 -1.73 -4.97 -18.14
CA THR A 144 -2.31 -4.51 -19.40
C THR A 144 -2.49 -3.01 -19.38
N ASP A 145 -2.08 -2.34 -20.45
CA ASP A 145 -2.26 -0.91 -20.68
C ASP A 145 -3.00 -0.64 -22.00
N THR A 146 -3.69 0.48 -22.06
CA THR A 146 -4.35 1.01 -23.27
C THR A 146 -3.50 2.10 -23.94
N GLY A 147 -2.19 2.03 -23.81
CA GLY A 147 -1.24 3.02 -24.30
C GLY A 147 -0.91 2.92 -25.79
N ILE A 148 0.23 3.47 -26.13
CA ILE A 148 0.70 3.57 -27.52
C ILE A 148 0.97 2.21 -28.21
N GLY A 149 1.12 1.14 -27.44
CA GLY A 149 1.51 -0.17 -27.95
C GLY A 149 2.93 -0.21 -28.53
N LEU A 150 3.32 -1.39 -29.04
CA LEU A 150 4.67 -1.68 -29.54
C LEU A 150 4.61 -2.36 -30.91
N SER A 151 5.55 -2.01 -31.79
CA SER A 151 5.75 -2.73 -33.04
C SER A 151 6.40 -4.10 -32.80
N ALA A 152 6.28 -5.03 -33.76
CA ALA A 152 6.91 -6.34 -33.65
C ALA A 152 8.44 -6.27 -33.48
N GLU A 153 9.09 -5.28 -34.11
CA GLU A 153 10.53 -5.06 -33.97
C GLU A 153 10.91 -4.59 -32.56
N GLN A 154 10.11 -3.69 -31.97
CA GLN A 154 10.29 -3.22 -30.61
C GLN A 154 10.08 -4.34 -29.59
N GLN A 155 9.05 -5.16 -29.77
CA GLN A 155 8.77 -6.32 -28.90
C GLN A 155 9.94 -7.31 -28.87
N ALA A 156 10.59 -7.58 -30.01
CA ALA A 156 11.70 -8.52 -30.10
C ALA A 156 12.94 -8.08 -29.31
N LYS A 157 13.16 -6.76 -29.17
CA LYS A 157 14.37 -6.19 -28.50
C LYS A 157 14.10 -5.66 -27.09
N LEU A 158 12.85 -5.74 -26.62
CA LEU A 158 12.38 -5.01 -25.44
C LEU A 158 13.10 -5.41 -24.13
N PHE A 159 13.48 -6.68 -24.01
CA PHE A 159 14.16 -7.22 -22.83
C PHE A 159 15.70 -7.24 -22.97
N GLU A 160 16.24 -6.68 -24.07
CA GLU A 160 17.68 -6.53 -24.23
C GLU A 160 18.19 -5.36 -23.35
N ARG A 161 19.43 -5.48 -22.90
CA ARG A 161 20.11 -4.48 -22.06
C ARG A 161 20.21 -3.14 -22.79
N PHE A 162 19.92 -2.03 -22.09
CA PHE A 162 19.99 -0.68 -22.63
C PHE A 162 19.10 -0.45 -23.88
N SER A 163 18.17 -1.34 -24.13
CA SER A 163 17.22 -1.20 -25.23
C SER A 163 16.22 -0.09 -24.92
N GLN A 164 16.09 0.86 -25.86
CA GLN A 164 15.11 1.95 -25.79
C GLN A 164 14.36 1.99 -27.13
N ALA A 165 13.04 2.14 -27.05
CA ALA A 165 12.16 1.95 -28.21
C ALA A 165 12.42 2.91 -29.39
N ASP A 166 12.96 4.14 -29.14
CA ASP A 166 13.39 5.09 -30.18
C ASP A 166 14.13 6.30 -29.58
N GLY A 167 15.13 6.85 -30.30
CA GLY A 167 15.87 8.06 -29.91
C GLY A 167 15.03 9.36 -29.88
N SER A 168 13.79 9.35 -30.37
CA SER A 168 12.84 10.48 -30.33
C SER A 168 12.01 10.49 -29.05
N THR A 169 11.67 9.32 -28.49
CA THR A 169 10.92 9.17 -27.24
C THR A 169 11.79 9.41 -26.01
N THR A 170 13.11 9.32 -26.14
CA THR A 170 14.10 9.56 -25.06
C THR A 170 14.04 10.98 -24.50
N ARG A 171 13.70 11.97 -25.33
CA ARG A 171 13.60 13.39 -24.90
C ARG A 171 12.35 13.68 -24.09
N GLN A 172 11.32 12.87 -24.26
CA GLN A 172 10.01 13.11 -23.64
C GLN A 172 9.76 12.26 -22.40
N TYR A 173 10.35 11.05 -22.34
CA TYR A 173 9.97 10.09 -21.30
C TYR A 173 11.12 9.44 -20.51
N GLY A 174 12.40 9.70 -20.78
CA GLY A 174 13.58 9.27 -20.03
C GLY A 174 13.54 7.83 -19.44
N GLY A 175 14.67 7.18 -19.27
CA GLY A 175 14.76 5.87 -18.61
C GLY A 175 16.14 5.24 -18.82
N THR A 176 16.57 4.32 -17.94
CA THR A 176 17.88 3.64 -18.02
C THR A 176 17.93 2.56 -19.08
N GLY A 177 16.78 2.02 -19.50
CA GLY A 177 16.70 0.82 -20.34
C GLY A 177 17.16 -0.47 -19.61
N LEU A 178 17.32 -0.42 -18.28
CA LEU A 178 17.70 -1.56 -17.46
C LEU A 178 16.50 -2.26 -16.80
N GLY A 179 15.42 -1.52 -16.52
CA GLY A 179 14.32 -2.03 -15.73
C GLY A 179 13.71 -3.34 -16.25
N LEU A 180 13.39 -3.43 -17.56
CA LEU A 180 12.84 -4.66 -18.15
C LEU A 180 13.85 -5.80 -18.19
N ALA A 181 15.13 -5.51 -18.40
CA ALA A 181 16.19 -6.51 -18.35
C ALA A 181 16.36 -7.07 -16.92
N ILE A 182 16.29 -6.20 -15.91
CA ILE A 182 16.31 -6.60 -14.49
C ILE A 182 15.05 -7.42 -14.15
N SER A 183 13.86 -6.99 -14.60
CA SER A 183 12.63 -7.76 -14.39
C SER A 183 12.73 -9.16 -14.98
N LYS A 184 13.30 -9.29 -16.18
CA LYS A 184 13.53 -10.59 -16.81
C LYS A 184 14.45 -11.47 -15.96
N GLN A 185 15.59 -10.94 -15.52
CA GLN A 185 16.53 -11.68 -14.69
C GLN A 185 15.93 -12.11 -13.34
N LEU A 186 15.14 -11.23 -12.70
CA LEU A 186 14.44 -11.56 -11.45
C LEU A 186 13.40 -12.68 -11.66
N VAL A 187 12.62 -12.62 -12.73
CA VAL A 187 11.64 -13.66 -13.07
C VAL A 187 12.34 -14.99 -13.35
N GLU A 188 13.41 -15.00 -14.14
CA GLU A 188 14.21 -16.20 -14.44
C GLU A 188 14.84 -16.78 -13.16
N LEU A 189 15.35 -15.93 -12.26
CA LEU A 189 15.89 -16.35 -10.95
C LEU A 189 14.83 -17.01 -10.06
N MET A 190 13.57 -16.56 -10.18
CA MET A 190 12.42 -17.13 -9.47
C MET A 190 11.75 -18.29 -10.23
N GLY A 191 12.40 -18.82 -11.28
CA GLY A 191 11.96 -20.01 -12.04
C GLY A 191 10.79 -19.75 -12.99
N GLY A 192 10.57 -18.51 -13.40
CA GLY A 192 9.48 -18.10 -14.29
C GLY A 192 9.94 -17.65 -15.67
N GLU A 193 8.99 -17.16 -16.44
CA GLU A 193 9.17 -16.59 -17.77
C GLU A 193 8.47 -15.22 -17.84
N ILE A 194 9.01 -14.29 -18.63
CA ILE A 194 8.41 -12.97 -18.88
C ILE A 194 8.27 -12.71 -20.37
N GLY A 195 7.20 -12.03 -20.75
CA GLY A 195 6.95 -11.70 -22.15
C GLY A 195 6.01 -10.50 -22.31
N VAL A 196 5.76 -10.18 -23.58
CA VAL A 196 4.83 -9.10 -23.96
C VAL A 196 3.99 -9.50 -25.16
N SER A 197 2.75 -9.07 -25.17
CA SER A 197 1.84 -9.08 -26.33
C SER A 197 1.35 -7.65 -26.51
N SER A 198 1.56 -7.07 -27.69
CA SER A 198 1.24 -5.66 -27.92
C SER A 198 0.79 -5.42 -29.35
N THR A 199 -0.09 -4.43 -29.52
CA THR A 199 -0.54 -3.94 -30.83
C THR A 199 -0.36 -2.42 -30.85
N LEU A 200 0.36 -1.92 -31.83
CA LEU A 200 0.62 -0.50 -31.98
C LEU A 200 -0.68 0.30 -32.08
N GLY A 201 -0.83 1.34 -31.27
CA GLY A 201 -2.01 2.19 -31.18
C GLY A 201 -3.19 1.61 -30.37
N ILE A 202 -3.06 0.39 -29.80
CA ILE A 202 -4.11 -0.23 -28.99
C ILE A 202 -3.67 -0.37 -27.53
N GLY A 203 -2.42 -0.80 -27.29
CA GLY A 203 -1.87 -1.02 -25.96
C GLY A 203 -0.99 -2.26 -25.89
N SER A 204 -0.57 -2.59 -24.67
CA SER A 204 0.32 -3.72 -24.41
C SER A 204 -0.16 -4.54 -23.21
N THR A 205 0.15 -5.83 -23.24
CA THR A 205 0.02 -6.73 -22.08
C THR A 205 1.40 -7.32 -21.81
N PHE A 206 2.01 -6.88 -20.74
CA PHE A 206 3.21 -7.49 -20.18
C PHE A 206 2.80 -8.61 -19.24
N TRP A 207 3.43 -9.75 -19.34
CA TRP A 207 3.11 -10.89 -18.51
C TRP A 207 4.37 -11.57 -17.99
N PHE A 208 4.26 -12.15 -16.81
CA PHE A 208 5.29 -13.04 -16.29
C PHE A 208 4.67 -14.19 -15.50
N THR A 209 5.36 -15.32 -15.49
CA THR A 209 4.98 -16.49 -14.71
C THR A 209 5.93 -16.66 -13.53
N LEU A 210 5.44 -17.26 -12.46
CA LEU A 210 6.25 -17.66 -11.30
C LEU A 210 5.81 -19.04 -10.85
N ASP A 211 6.77 -19.87 -10.44
CA ASP A 211 6.52 -21.18 -9.84
C ASP A 211 6.80 -21.11 -8.34
N LEU A 212 5.75 -20.85 -7.54
CA LEU A 212 5.85 -20.55 -6.12
C LEU A 212 5.49 -21.76 -5.26
N GLU A 213 6.16 -21.89 -4.10
CA GLU A 213 5.75 -22.84 -3.07
C GLU A 213 4.49 -22.35 -2.37
N ASN A 214 3.53 -23.25 -2.14
CA ASN A 214 2.35 -22.94 -1.34
C ASN A 214 2.77 -22.81 0.12
N ALA A 215 2.28 -21.78 0.81
CA ALA A 215 2.55 -21.61 2.23
C ALA A 215 1.95 -22.78 3.03
N LYS A 216 2.59 -23.10 4.13
CA LYS A 216 2.12 -24.14 5.06
C LYS A 216 0.97 -23.66 5.93
N THR A 217 0.84 -22.37 6.09
CA THR A 217 -0.19 -21.73 6.90
C THR A 217 -1.55 -21.87 6.21
N GLN A 218 -2.44 -22.69 6.76
CA GLN A 218 -3.85 -22.72 6.37
C GLN A 218 -4.57 -21.62 7.14
N VAL A 219 -4.85 -20.50 6.48
CA VAL A 219 -5.75 -19.50 7.05
C VAL A 219 -7.19 -19.98 6.86
N PRO A 220 -8.04 -19.96 7.91
CA PRO A 220 -9.44 -20.34 7.78
C PRO A 220 -10.09 -19.50 6.67
N GLN A 221 -10.69 -20.17 5.68
CA GLN A 221 -11.55 -19.49 4.72
C GLN A 221 -12.68 -18.81 5.49
N LEU A 222 -12.81 -17.50 5.33
CA LEU A 222 -14.01 -16.77 5.71
C LEU A 222 -15.15 -17.21 4.78
N ALA A 223 -15.63 -18.42 4.97
CA ALA A 223 -16.82 -18.94 4.32
C ALA A 223 -18.05 -18.47 5.12
N SER A 224 -18.28 -17.16 5.20
CA SER A 224 -19.57 -16.66 5.65
C SER A 224 -20.44 -16.44 4.42
N ASN A 225 -21.47 -17.27 4.27
CA ASN A 225 -22.51 -17.10 3.22
C ASN A 225 -23.48 -15.94 3.56
N GLU A 226 -23.04 -14.97 4.34
CA GLU A 226 -23.91 -13.91 4.85
C GLU A 226 -24.41 -12.96 3.76
N LEU A 227 -23.65 -12.84 2.67
CA LEU A 227 -24.03 -12.03 1.51
C LEU A 227 -24.92 -12.80 0.51
N ALA A 228 -25.06 -14.11 0.66
CA ALA A 228 -25.77 -14.93 -0.31
C ALA A 228 -27.23 -14.51 -0.50
N GLY A 229 -27.66 -14.39 -1.76
CA GLY A 229 -29.03 -14.00 -2.12
C GLY A 229 -29.37 -12.52 -1.92
N GLN A 230 -28.42 -11.68 -1.50
CA GLN A 230 -28.61 -10.22 -1.47
C GLN A 230 -28.54 -9.65 -2.87
N LYS A 231 -29.29 -8.56 -3.11
CA LYS A 231 -29.40 -7.94 -4.43
C LYS A 231 -28.63 -6.61 -4.46
N VAL A 232 -27.60 -6.54 -5.32
CA VAL A 232 -26.71 -5.39 -5.45
C VAL A 232 -26.77 -4.81 -6.86
N LEU A 233 -26.86 -3.49 -7.00
CA LEU A 233 -26.71 -2.80 -8.27
C LEU A 233 -25.29 -2.25 -8.38
N VAL A 234 -24.64 -2.44 -9.52
CA VAL A 234 -23.32 -1.85 -9.83
C VAL A 234 -23.49 -0.85 -10.96
N VAL A 235 -23.08 0.38 -10.74
CA VAL A 235 -23.16 1.49 -11.68
C VAL A 235 -21.75 2.00 -11.95
N ASP A 236 -21.23 1.73 -13.15
CA ASP A 236 -19.84 2.05 -13.48
C ASP A 236 -19.70 2.11 -15.01
N ASP A 237 -19.11 3.13 -15.58
CA ASP A 237 -18.90 3.28 -17.02
C ASP A 237 -17.73 2.43 -17.54
N ASN A 238 -16.77 2.10 -16.67
CA ASN A 238 -15.62 1.26 -17.03
C ASN A 238 -16.00 -0.23 -17.11
N LEU A 239 -15.91 -0.81 -18.29
CA LEU A 239 -16.30 -2.21 -18.55
C LEU A 239 -15.42 -3.21 -17.77
N THR A 240 -14.11 -2.93 -17.67
CA THR A 240 -13.15 -3.81 -17.00
C THR A 240 -13.48 -3.90 -15.51
N ARG A 241 -13.69 -2.76 -14.85
CA ARG A 241 -14.06 -2.68 -13.43
C ARG A 241 -15.43 -3.28 -13.17
N ARG A 242 -16.44 -2.97 -14.00
CA ARG A 242 -17.78 -3.56 -13.94
C ARG A 242 -17.75 -5.08 -14.00
N THR A 243 -16.97 -5.63 -14.95
CA THR A 243 -16.82 -7.08 -15.12
C THR A 243 -16.16 -7.71 -13.90
N LEU A 244 -15.16 -7.03 -13.33
CA LEU A 244 -14.45 -7.49 -12.15
C LEU A 244 -15.36 -7.54 -10.93
N LEU A 245 -16.10 -6.45 -10.65
CA LEU A 245 -17.08 -6.39 -9.56
C LEU A 245 -18.14 -7.48 -9.72
N GLY A 246 -18.62 -7.73 -10.95
CA GLY A 246 -19.54 -8.81 -11.22
C GLY A 246 -18.98 -10.20 -10.86
N ARG A 247 -17.71 -10.46 -11.16
CA ARG A 247 -17.04 -11.71 -10.75
C ARG A 247 -16.91 -11.85 -9.23
N LEU A 248 -16.56 -10.76 -8.51
CA LEU A 248 -16.51 -10.74 -7.05
C LEU A 248 -17.87 -11.07 -6.43
N LEU A 249 -18.91 -10.40 -6.87
CA LEU A 249 -20.28 -10.62 -6.41
C LEU A 249 -20.78 -12.04 -6.70
N THR A 250 -20.41 -12.60 -7.86
CA THR A 250 -20.70 -14.01 -8.19
C THR A 250 -20.02 -14.95 -7.19
N HIS A 251 -18.74 -14.70 -6.86
CA HIS A 251 -18.01 -15.52 -5.91
C HIS A 251 -18.64 -15.48 -4.51
N TRP A 252 -19.16 -14.34 -4.08
CA TRP A 252 -19.88 -14.18 -2.82
C TRP A 252 -21.35 -14.60 -2.88
N GLN A 253 -21.80 -15.20 -3.99
CA GLN A 253 -23.17 -15.65 -4.22
C GLN A 253 -24.21 -14.51 -4.07
N VAL A 254 -23.80 -13.29 -4.37
CA VAL A 254 -24.66 -12.09 -4.39
C VAL A 254 -25.41 -12.02 -5.72
N ASP A 255 -26.70 -11.73 -5.68
CA ASP A 255 -27.48 -11.43 -6.89
C ASP A 255 -27.21 -9.99 -7.32
N TYR A 256 -26.75 -9.77 -8.56
CA TYR A 256 -26.32 -8.44 -8.99
C TYR A 256 -26.80 -8.06 -10.37
N THR A 257 -26.88 -6.77 -10.61
CA THR A 257 -27.09 -6.20 -11.94
C THR A 257 -26.03 -5.16 -12.23
N LEU A 258 -25.45 -5.21 -13.43
CA LEU A 258 -24.45 -4.27 -13.92
C LEU A 258 -25.10 -3.27 -14.86
N VAL A 259 -24.86 -1.97 -14.65
CA VAL A 259 -25.32 -0.88 -15.55
C VAL A 259 -24.17 0.10 -15.77
N GLU A 260 -24.20 0.78 -16.91
CA GLU A 260 -23.09 1.66 -17.33
C GLU A 260 -23.29 3.14 -16.97
N ASP A 261 -24.52 3.54 -16.63
CA ASP A 261 -24.83 4.94 -16.30
C ASP A 261 -25.94 5.10 -15.27
N GLY A 262 -26.03 6.33 -14.71
CA GLY A 262 -27.01 6.68 -13.69
C GLY A 262 -28.48 6.62 -14.16
N LYS A 263 -28.75 6.82 -15.46
CA LYS A 263 -30.14 6.71 -16.00
C LYS A 263 -30.60 5.28 -16.02
N ALA A 264 -29.72 4.35 -16.47
CA ALA A 264 -29.97 2.93 -16.42
C ALA A 264 -30.16 2.45 -14.97
N ALA A 265 -29.36 3.02 -14.05
CA ALA A 265 -29.46 2.73 -12.62
C ALA A 265 -30.85 3.08 -12.06
N ILE A 266 -31.33 4.30 -12.25
CA ILE A 266 -32.66 4.72 -11.77
C ILE A 266 -33.75 3.81 -12.33
N LYS A 267 -33.72 3.53 -13.65
CA LYS A 267 -34.70 2.63 -14.29
C LYS A 267 -34.71 1.23 -13.65
N LYS A 268 -33.51 0.69 -13.34
CA LYS A 268 -33.40 -0.63 -12.70
C LYS A 268 -33.85 -0.61 -11.24
N LEU A 269 -33.52 0.45 -10.50
CA LEU A 269 -33.97 0.63 -9.12
C LEU A 269 -35.50 0.70 -9.04
N SER A 270 -36.15 1.56 -9.85
CA SER A 270 -37.60 1.71 -9.86
C SER A 270 -38.31 0.42 -10.27
N ALA A 271 -37.86 -0.25 -11.33
CA ALA A 271 -38.44 -1.52 -11.76
C ALA A 271 -38.36 -2.61 -10.67
N ALA A 272 -37.23 -2.67 -9.93
CA ALA A 272 -37.07 -3.64 -8.86
C ALA A 272 -38.00 -3.39 -7.66
N VAL A 273 -38.33 -2.13 -7.38
CA VAL A 273 -39.35 -1.78 -6.37
C VAL A 273 -40.75 -2.20 -6.82
N GLU A 274 -41.12 -1.95 -8.10
CA GLU A 274 -42.40 -2.38 -8.68
C GLU A 274 -42.55 -3.91 -8.66
N GLU A 275 -41.45 -4.65 -8.86
CA GLU A 275 -41.41 -6.11 -8.78
C GLU A 275 -41.42 -6.65 -7.33
N GLY A 276 -41.37 -5.79 -6.32
CA GLY A 276 -41.31 -6.17 -4.89
C GLY A 276 -39.97 -6.79 -4.47
N LYS A 277 -38.89 -6.56 -5.25
CA LYS A 277 -37.53 -7.04 -4.99
C LYS A 277 -36.51 -5.91 -5.11
N PRO A 278 -36.56 -4.90 -4.24
CA PRO A 278 -35.67 -3.75 -4.33
C PRO A 278 -34.21 -4.13 -4.16
N TYR A 279 -33.32 -3.34 -4.76
CA TYR A 279 -31.88 -3.41 -4.47
C TYR A 279 -31.63 -2.84 -3.10
N ARG A 280 -30.93 -3.60 -2.27
CA ARG A 280 -30.57 -3.14 -0.92
C ARG A 280 -29.35 -2.23 -0.94
N ILE A 281 -28.42 -2.49 -1.86
CA ILE A 281 -27.16 -1.75 -1.98
C ILE A 281 -26.94 -1.39 -3.46
N ALA A 282 -26.40 -0.19 -3.70
CA ALA A 282 -25.89 0.22 -4.99
C ALA A 282 -24.42 0.69 -4.84
N LEU A 283 -23.52 0.05 -5.61
CA LEU A 283 -22.13 0.46 -5.78
C LEU A 283 -22.09 1.41 -6.97
N VAL A 284 -21.68 2.65 -6.77
CA VAL A 284 -21.78 3.70 -7.78
C VAL A 284 -20.42 4.37 -7.99
N ASP A 285 -19.92 4.35 -9.22
CA ASP A 285 -18.76 5.19 -9.56
C ASP A 285 -19.15 6.66 -9.58
N ILE A 286 -18.32 7.50 -8.94
CA ILE A 286 -18.55 8.94 -8.89
C ILE A 286 -18.54 9.58 -10.29
N HIS A 287 -17.73 9.05 -11.21
CA HIS A 287 -17.56 9.56 -12.57
C HIS A 287 -18.29 8.71 -13.61
N THR A 288 -19.63 8.71 -13.61
CA THR A 288 -20.47 7.99 -14.57
C THR A 288 -21.24 8.96 -15.48
N PRO A 289 -20.67 9.39 -16.62
CA PRO A 289 -21.41 10.26 -17.54
C PRO A 289 -22.64 9.53 -18.15
N PRO A 290 -23.76 10.22 -18.47
CA PRO A 290 -23.93 11.68 -18.39
C PRO A 290 -24.41 12.21 -17.04
N MET A 291 -24.68 11.35 -16.06
CA MET A 291 -25.09 11.67 -14.70
C MET A 291 -24.00 11.20 -13.75
N ASN A 292 -23.40 12.09 -12.97
CA ASN A 292 -22.40 11.70 -11.99
C ASN A 292 -23.04 10.96 -10.79
N GLY A 293 -22.20 10.27 -10.01
CA GLY A 293 -22.66 9.48 -8.87
C GLY A 293 -23.36 10.32 -7.81
N GLU A 294 -22.94 11.56 -7.57
CA GLU A 294 -23.55 12.48 -6.60
C GLU A 294 -24.97 12.88 -7.04
N GLU A 295 -25.15 13.23 -8.31
CA GLU A 295 -26.48 13.53 -8.86
C GLU A 295 -27.41 12.32 -8.76
N LEU A 296 -26.88 11.13 -9.01
CA LEU A 296 -27.62 9.88 -8.81
C LEU A 296 -28.01 9.70 -7.35
N GLY A 297 -27.06 9.93 -6.41
CA GLY A 297 -27.30 9.84 -4.97
C GLY A 297 -28.43 10.74 -4.51
N VAL A 298 -28.37 12.03 -4.87
CA VAL A 298 -29.42 13.02 -4.58
C VAL A 298 -30.78 12.57 -5.13
N ARG A 299 -30.84 12.05 -6.36
CA ARG A 299 -32.11 11.58 -6.96
C ARG A 299 -32.67 10.36 -6.24
N VAL A 300 -31.82 9.39 -5.90
CA VAL A 300 -32.25 8.17 -5.18
C VAL A 300 -32.76 8.51 -3.79
N LYS A 301 -32.10 9.38 -3.04
CA LYS A 301 -32.51 9.74 -1.67
C LYS A 301 -33.74 10.66 -1.62
N ASN A 302 -33.99 11.44 -2.68
CA ASN A 302 -35.21 12.27 -2.77
C ASN A 302 -36.45 11.49 -3.23
N ASP A 303 -36.28 10.28 -3.74
CA ASP A 303 -37.40 9.41 -4.11
C ASP A 303 -37.72 8.48 -2.94
N SER A 304 -38.90 8.68 -2.32
CA SER A 304 -39.34 7.90 -1.15
C SER A 304 -39.43 6.39 -1.37
N SER A 305 -39.50 5.95 -2.63
CA SER A 305 -39.51 4.51 -2.98
C SER A 305 -38.12 3.92 -3.12
N LEU A 306 -37.11 4.75 -3.26
CA LEU A 306 -35.70 4.36 -3.48
C LEU A 306 -34.79 4.73 -2.30
N SER A 307 -35.24 5.60 -1.39
CA SER A 307 -34.45 6.19 -0.31
C SER A 307 -33.78 5.17 0.62
N ASP A 308 -34.36 3.98 0.75
CA ASP A 308 -33.84 2.89 1.59
C ASP A 308 -32.65 2.15 0.93
N THR A 309 -32.36 2.43 -0.35
CA THR A 309 -31.18 1.86 -1.02
C THR A 309 -29.91 2.47 -0.42
N TYR A 310 -29.01 1.61 0.08
CA TYR A 310 -27.72 2.02 0.61
C TYR A 310 -26.73 2.30 -0.53
N LEU A 311 -26.21 3.52 -0.56
CA LEU A 311 -25.35 4.00 -1.64
C LEU A 311 -23.87 3.98 -1.21
N VAL A 312 -23.07 3.15 -1.87
CA VAL A 312 -21.62 3.09 -1.71
C VAL A 312 -20.97 3.74 -2.93
N MET A 313 -20.27 4.87 -2.72
CA MET A 313 -19.61 5.59 -3.78
C MET A 313 -18.18 5.09 -3.98
N LEU A 314 -17.79 4.85 -5.23
CA LEU A 314 -16.43 4.48 -5.63
C LEU A 314 -15.70 5.76 -6.06
N VAL A 315 -14.68 6.17 -5.30
CA VAL A 315 -13.98 7.45 -5.48
C VAL A 315 -12.49 7.24 -5.78
N SER A 316 -11.89 8.15 -6.54
CA SER A 316 -10.46 8.14 -6.77
C SER A 316 -9.70 8.71 -5.57
N GLN A 317 -8.53 8.17 -5.27
CA GLN A 317 -7.68 8.62 -4.16
C GLN A 317 -7.32 10.10 -4.33
N GLY A 318 -7.54 10.93 -3.30
CA GLY A 318 -7.26 12.37 -3.34
C GLY A 318 -8.41 13.25 -3.85
N SER A 319 -9.54 12.70 -4.26
CA SER A 319 -10.72 13.44 -4.75
C SER A 319 -11.68 13.89 -3.64
N HIS A 320 -11.28 13.84 -2.38
CA HIS A 320 -12.18 14.10 -1.26
C HIS A 320 -12.41 15.61 -1.10
N GLY A 321 -13.64 16.06 -1.36
CA GLY A 321 -14.21 17.23 -0.73
C GLY A 321 -14.45 16.97 0.77
N ASP A 322 -14.62 18.03 1.57
CA ASP A 322 -14.89 17.94 3.00
C ASP A 322 -16.01 16.92 3.32
N ASP A 323 -15.83 16.10 4.37
CA ASP A 323 -16.81 15.12 4.87
C ASP A 323 -18.24 15.71 5.09
N LYS A 324 -18.36 17.03 5.18
CA LYS A 324 -19.63 17.75 5.27
C LYS A 324 -20.38 17.87 3.94
N GLU A 325 -19.67 18.14 2.85
CA GLU A 325 -20.28 18.22 1.50
C GLU A 325 -20.86 16.87 1.09
N LEU A 326 -20.21 15.80 1.47
CA LEU A 326 -20.56 14.44 1.08
C LEU A 326 -21.81 13.92 1.82
N LYS A 327 -22.03 14.35 3.07
CA LYS A 327 -23.27 14.03 3.81
C LYS A 327 -24.52 14.73 3.23
N GLU A 328 -24.35 15.87 2.57
CA GLU A 328 -25.45 16.61 1.93
C GLU A 328 -25.93 15.95 0.63
N THR A 329 -25.10 15.08 0.01
CA THR A 329 -25.44 14.37 -1.22
C THR A 329 -26.22 13.06 -1.01
N GLY A 330 -26.46 12.65 0.24
CA GLY A 330 -27.22 11.45 0.57
C GLY A 330 -26.47 10.14 0.32
N ILE A 331 -25.13 10.16 0.29
CA ILE A 331 -24.27 9.00 0.12
C ILE A 331 -24.03 8.38 1.50
N ASP A 332 -24.13 7.06 1.59
CA ASP A 332 -24.05 6.34 2.86
C ASP A 332 -22.62 5.85 3.18
N ALA A 333 -21.82 5.55 2.15
CA ALA A 333 -20.40 5.11 2.32
C ALA A 333 -19.53 5.41 1.09
N TYR A 334 -18.22 5.42 1.28
CA TYR A 334 -17.21 5.61 0.24
C TYR A 334 -16.20 4.47 0.23
N LEU A 335 -15.74 4.10 -0.97
CA LEU A 335 -14.63 3.18 -1.18
C LEU A 335 -13.63 3.79 -2.16
N ASN A 336 -12.35 3.81 -1.77
CA ASN A 336 -11.27 4.29 -2.62
C ASN A 336 -10.94 3.30 -3.74
N LYS A 337 -10.65 3.82 -4.91
CA LYS A 337 -10.07 3.07 -6.02
C LYS A 337 -8.53 3.04 -5.88
N PRO A 338 -7.86 1.90 -6.16
CA PRO A 338 -8.43 0.61 -6.57
C PRO A 338 -9.19 -0.08 -5.43
N ILE A 339 -10.29 -0.78 -5.77
CA ILE A 339 -11.23 -1.34 -4.80
C ILE A 339 -10.60 -2.54 -4.10
N ASP A 340 -10.43 -2.43 -2.78
CA ASP A 340 -10.06 -3.57 -1.94
C ASP A 340 -11.28 -4.45 -1.67
N HIS A 341 -11.20 -5.73 -2.06
CA HIS A 341 -12.31 -6.66 -1.95
C HIS A 341 -12.66 -7.01 -0.49
N SER A 342 -11.69 -7.00 0.43
CA SER A 342 -11.94 -7.29 1.84
C SER A 342 -12.72 -6.14 2.49
N ILE A 343 -12.36 -4.90 2.14
CA ILE A 343 -13.07 -3.69 2.58
C ILE A 343 -14.47 -3.67 1.95
N LEU A 344 -14.59 -3.96 0.64
CA LEU A 344 -15.88 -4.07 -0.03
C LEU A 344 -16.77 -5.14 0.60
N TYR A 345 -16.21 -6.34 0.88
CA TYR A 345 -16.95 -7.42 1.54
C TYR A 345 -17.47 -7.01 2.91
N SER A 346 -16.60 -6.43 3.74
CA SER A 346 -16.97 -5.94 5.09
C SER A 346 -18.04 -4.85 5.02
N ALA A 347 -17.95 -3.92 4.06
CA ALA A 347 -18.94 -2.88 3.84
C ALA A 347 -20.33 -3.46 3.49
N LEU A 348 -20.35 -4.43 2.57
CA LEU A 348 -21.59 -5.11 2.21
C LEU A 348 -22.17 -5.91 3.38
N GLN A 349 -21.33 -6.60 4.13
CA GLN A 349 -21.73 -7.42 5.28
C GLN A 349 -22.37 -6.57 6.38
N GLN A 350 -21.74 -5.46 6.78
CA GLN A 350 -22.27 -4.55 7.81
C GLN A 350 -23.67 -4.06 7.47
N GLN A 351 -23.93 -3.74 6.21
CA GLN A 351 -25.24 -3.25 5.78
C GLN A 351 -26.30 -4.33 5.74
N ILE A 352 -25.92 -5.58 5.59
CA ILE A 352 -26.84 -6.70 5.52
C ILE A 352 -27.19 -7.23 6.90
N THR A 353 -26.20 -7.34 7.78
CA THR A 353 -26.40 -7.92 9.14
C THR A 353 -26.97 -6.93 10.15
N GLY A 354 -26.90 -5.63 9.88
CA GLY A 354 -27.38 -4.60 10.81
C GLY A 354 -26.58 -4.54 12.11
N THR A 355 -25.43 -5.18 12.18
CA THR A 355 -24.53 -5.11 13.35
C THR A 355 -23.80 -3.76 13.32
N THR A 356 -24.45 -2.77 13.91
CA THR A 356 -23.79 -1.55 14.39
C THR A 356 -22.97 -1.92 15.62
N GLU A 357 -21.80 -2.48 15.47
CA GLU A 357 -20.76 -2.14 16.41
C GLU A 357 -20.48 -0.66 16.22
N ASN A 358 -20.51 0.10 17.29
CA ASN A 358 -20.35 1.56 17.39
C ASN A 358 -18.97 2.03 16.86
N ASN A 359 -18.76 1.81 15.59
CA ASN A 359 -17.85 2.56 14.77
C ASN A 359 -18.73 3.09 13.62
N SER A 360 -19.21 4.31 13.76
CA SER A 360 -19.48 5.20 12.62
C SER A 360 -18.15 5.40 11.90
N ALA A 361 -17.58 4.29 11.50
CA ALA A 361 -16.45 4.23 10.64
C ALA A 361 -17.00 4.58 9.26
N HIS A 362 -16.85 5.82 8.90
CA HIS A 362 -16.40 6.08 7.58
C HIS A 362 -15.45 4.93 7.20
N ILE A 363 -15.85 4.09 6.23
CA ILE A 363 -14.95 3.12 5.61
C ILE A 363 -14.07 3.95 4.69
N THR A 364 -13.43 4.92 5.27
CA THR A 364 -12.33 5.64 4.71
C THR A 364 -11.12 4.78 5.02
N ASP A 365 -10.51 4.30 3.98
CA ASP A 365 -9.13 3.80 3.97
C ASP A 365 -8.20 4.99 4.29
N ASN A 366 -8.45 5.64 5.43
CA ASN A 366 -7.62 6.67 6.02
C ASN A 366 -6.48 5.98 6.80
N GLN A 367 -5.67 5.18 6.10
CA GLN A 367 -4.25 5.09 6.42
C GLN A 367 -3.46 6.22 5.72
N GLY A 368 -4.14 7.29 5.32
CA GLY A 368 -3.53 8.59 5.14
C GLY A 368 -3.58 9.28 6.49
N LEU A 369 -2.44 9.30 7.22
CA LEU A 369 -2.11 10.21 8.30
C LEU A 369 -3.35 10.63 9.14
N SER A 370 -3.95 9.69 9.87
CA SER A 370 -4.69 10.09 11.05
C SER A 370 -3.68 10.86 11.89
N THR A 371 -4.00 12.11 12.21
CA THR A 371 -3.33 12.91 13.24
C THR A 371 -3.61 12.27 14.60
N GLU A 372 -3.33 10.96 14.75
CA GLU A 372 -3.19 10.35 16.05
C GLU A 372 -1.91 10.94 16.63
N GLN A 373 -2.05 11.91 17.48
CA GLN A 373 -0.93 12.41 18.26
C GLN A 373 -0.52 11.30 19.21
N PHE A 374 0.63 10.72 18.91
CA PHE A 374 1.28 9.79 19.84
C PHE A 374 1.76 10.59 21.06
N SER A 375 1.71 9.97 22.23
CA SER A 375 2.27 10.54 23.45
C SER A 375 3.25 9.54 24.06
N GLY A 376 4.41 10.03 24.47
CA GLY A 376 5.45 9.21 25.04
C GLY A 376 6.82 9.78 24.72
N ARG A 377 7.84 9.33 25.45
CA ARG A 377 9.22 9.76 25.26
C ARG A 377 9.97 8.71 24.46
N VAL A 378 10.47 9.11 23.30
CA VAL A 378 11.16 8.22 22.35
C VAL A 378 12.64 8.61 22.28
N LEU A 379 13.52 7.61 22.31
CA LEU A 379 14.95 7.78 22.06
C LEU A 379 15.31 7.24 20.68
N VAL A 380 15.99 8.04 19.86
CA VAL A 380 16.55 7.62 18.58
C VAL A 380 18.06 7.54 18.70
N VAL A 381 18.63 6.37 18.43
CA VAL A 381 20.07 6.11 18.49
C VAL A 381 20.58 5.85 17.08
N GLU A 382 21.35 6.79 16.56
CA GLU A 382 21.81 6.81 15.16
C GLU A 382 23.11 7.63 15.09
N ASP A 383 24.14 7.16 14.40
CA ASP A 383 25.44 7.85 14.32
C ASP A 383 25.51 8.91 13.22
N ASN A 384 24.67 8.80 12.22
CA ASN A 384 24.64 9.71 11.09
C ASN A 384 23.68 10.88 11.35
N THR A 385 24.21 12.10 11.43
CA THR A 385 23.43 13.32 11.71
C THR A 385 22.28 13.57 10.73
N ILE A 386 22.41 13.13 9.47
CA ILE A 386 21.35 13.26 8.46
C ILE A 386 20.21 12.29 8.78
N ASN A 387 20.53 11.05 9.12
CA ASN A 387 19.54 10.05 9.51
C ASN A 387 18.84 10.45 10.82
N GLN A 388 19.58 11.02 11.78
CA GLN A 388 19.01 11.60 13.01
C GLN A 388 17.93 12.64 12.68
N LEU A 389 18.26 13.62 11.82
CA LEU A 389 17.32 14.67 11.41
C LEU A 389 16.09 14.10 10.68
N VAL A 390 16.27 13.09 9.82
CA VAL A 390 15.17 12.43 9.11
C VAL A 390 14.25 11.69 10.09
N ALA A 391 14.80 10.89 10.99
CA ALA A 391 14.02 10.17 11.99
C ALA A 391 13.32 11.13 12.96
N GLN A 392 14.02 12.18 13.42
CA GLN A 392 13.46 13.23 14.26
C GLN A 392 12.26 13.91 13.58
N SER A 393 12.41 14.36 12.33
CA SER A 393 11.34 15.01 11.58
C SER A 393 10.12 14.11 11.42
N MET A 394 10.32 12.81 11.11
CA MET A 394 9.21 11.86 10.98
C MET A 394 8.46 11.64 12.29
N LEU A 395 9.16 11.63 13.43
CA LEU A 395 8.55 11.50 14.76
C LEU A 395 7.85 12.78 15.20
N GLU A 396 8.41 13.95 14.87
CA GLU A 396 7.78 15.27 15.12
C GLU A 396 6.48 15.42 14.33
N ASP A 397 6.40 14.92 13.11
CA ASP A 397 5.17 14.88 12.30
C ASP A 397 4.06 14.04 12.94
N LEU A 398 4.45 13.04 13.74
CA LEU A 398 3.53 12.17 14.49
C LEU A 398 3.25 12.71 15.91
N GLY A 399 3.69 13.95 16.21
CA GLY A 399 3.45 14.63 17.49
C GLY A 399 4.43 14.27 18.61
N LEU A 400 5.51 13.55 18.31
CA LEU A 400 6.52 13.14 19.28
C LEU A 400 7.75 14.06 19.20
N GLN A 401 8.40 14.31 20.36
CA GLN A 401 9.70 14.98 20.40
C GLN A 401 10.76 13.96 20.86
N PRO A 402 11.50 13.34 19.92
CA PRO A 402 12.49 12.35 20.29
C PRO A 402 13.76 12.98 20.84
N ASP A 403 14.37 12.32 21.82
CA ASP A 403 15.76 12.59 22.19
C ASP A 403 16.70 11.82 21.25
N ILE A 404 17.89 12.36 20.99
CA ILE A 404 18.85 11.78 20.05
C ILE A 404 20.12 11.37 20.80
N ALA A 405 20.62 10.17 20.49
CA ALA A 405 21.94 9.70 20.91
C ALA A 405 22.76 9.29 19.67
N ALA A 406 24.04 9.63 19.64
CA ALA A 406 24.90 9.39 18.47
C ALA A 406 25.57 8.00 18.47
N ASN A 407 25.43 7.22 19.52
CA ASN A 407 25.98 5.87 19.65
C ASN A 407 25.38 5.14 20.86
N GLY A 408 25.65 3.82 20.97
CA GLY A 408 25.12 3.00 22.06
C GLY A 408 25.55 3.46 23.47
N LYS A 409 26.71 4.08 23.63
CA LYS A 409 27.16 4.56 24.92
C LYS A 409 26.38 5.79 25.41
N GLU A 410 26.05 6.69 24.49
CA GLU A 410 25.18 7.83 24.79
C GLU A 410 23.75 7.39 25.08
N ALA A 411 23.27 6.34 24.35
CA ALA A 411 21.97 5.75 24.64
C ALA A 411 21.86 5.19 26.04
N LEU A 412 22.89 4.47 26.53
CA LEU A 412 22.94 3.99 27.90
C LEU A 412 22.86 5.12 28.91
N LEU A 413 23.66 6.20 28.71
CA LEU A 413 23.66 7.37 29.60
C LEU A 413 22.29 8.07 29.61
N ALA A 414 21.64 8.18 28.46
CA ALA A 414 20.30 8.75 28.36
C ALA A 414 19.26 7.91 29.13
N LEU A 415 19.32 6.59 29.01
CA LEU A 415 18.44 5.65 29.70
C LEU A 415 18.68 5.55 31.21
N GLU A 416 19.89 5.83 31.68
CA GLU A 416 20.20 5.97 33.10
C GLU A 416 19.61 7.25 33.71
N THR A 417 19.47 8.30 32.90
CA THR A 417 19.08 9.64 33.36
C THR A 417 17.59 9.91 33.22
N LEU A 418 16.97 9.36 32.16
CA LEU A 418 15.60 9.66 31.77
C LEU A 418 14.82 8.37 31.47
N HIS A 419 13.51 8.41 31.71
CA HIS A 419 12.60 7.34 31.32
C HIS A 419 12.16 7.50 29.85
N TYR A 420 12.25 6.44 29.07
CA TYR A 420 11.74 6.37 27.69
C TYR A 420 10.72 5.26 27.55
N ASP A 421 9.75 5.47 26.68
CA ASP A 421 8.68 4.52 26.38
C ASP A 421 9.05 3.62 25.19
N LEU A 422 9.99 4.07 24.34
CA LEU A 422 10.44 3.35 23.15
C LEU A 422 11.85 3.81 22.73
N VAL A 423 12.65 2.88 22.21
CA VAL A 423 13.98 3.16 21.64
C VAL A 423 14.03 2.68 20.18
N PHE A 424 14.38 3.55 19.26
CA PHE A 424 14.83 3.19 17.91
C PHE A 424 16.35 3.11 17.92
N MET A 425 16.91 1.93 17.60
CA MET A 425 18.33 1.62 17.76
C MET A 425 18.97 1.22 16.43
N ASP A 426 19.90 2.02 15.93
CA ASP A 426 20.74 1.58 14.80
C ASP A 426 21.59 0.38 15.20
N CYS A 427 21.60 -0.64 14.36
CA CYS A 427 22.39 -1.84 14.61
C CYS A 427 23.90 -1.61 14.48
N GLN A 428 24.32 -0.71 13.59
CA GLN A 428 25.73 -0.50 13.25
C GLN A 428 26.16 0.94 13.51
N MET A 429 26.85 1.15 14.59
CA MET A 429 27.35 2.46 15.02
C MET A 429 28.79 2.36 15.55
N PRO A 430 29.62 3.42 15.41
CA PRO A 430 30.93 3.50 16.04
C PRO A 430 30.81 3.57 17.56
N VAL A 431 31.90 3.32 18.26
CA VAL A 431 32.08 3.38 19.74
C VAL A 431 31.36 2.21 20.44
N MET A 432 30.07 2.04 20.28
CA MET A 432 29.27 0.92 20.76
C MET A 432 28.13 0.69 19.76
N ASP A 433 28.07 -0.50 19.20
CA ASP A 433 27.00 -0.89 18.26
C ASP A 433 25.65 -1.13 18.97
N GLY A 434 24.59 -1.21 18.17
CA GLY A 434 23.23 -1.38 18.71
C GLY A 434 23.01 -2.72 19.39
N TYR A 435 23.72 -3.77 18.97
CA TYR A 435 23.62 -5.09 19.59
C TYR A 435 24.23 -5.10 20.99
N ASP A 436 25.42 -4.52 21.14
CA ASP A 436 26.08 -4.37 22.44
C ASP A 436 25.32 -3.41 23.35
N ALA A 437 24.83 -2.30 22.82
CA ALA A 437 23.99 -1.37 23.56
C ALA A 437 22.73 -2.06 24.10
N THR A 438 22.04 -2.84 23.26
CA THR A 438 20.83 -3.56 23.65
C THR A 438 21.11 -4.58 24.75
N ARG A 439 22.18 -5.38 24.63
CA ARG A 439 22.58 -6.32 25.69
C ARG A 439 22.81 -5.61 27.02
N ASN A 440 23.55 -4.52 27.01
CA ASN A 440 23.80 -3.73 28.21
C ASN A 440 22.51 -3.13 28.80
N ILE A 441 21.57 -2.65 27.96
CA ILE A 441 20.27 -2.14 28.41
C ILE A 441 19.46 -3.24 29.07
N ARG A 442 19.45 -4.46 28.52
CA ARG A 442 18.75 -5.61 29.12
C ARG A 442 19.38 -6.05 30.44
N ASP A 443 20.71 -6.05 30.54
CA ASP A 443 21.43 -6.38 31.77
C ASP A 443 21.19 -5.32 32.84
N LEU A 444 21.16 -4.03 32.51
CA LEU A 444 20.81 -2.95 33.43
C LEU A 444 19.37 -3.05 33.93
N ALA A 445 18.41 -3.34 33.04
CA ALA A 445 17.01 -3.57 33.39
C ALA A 445 16.86 -4.75 34.37
N PHE A 446 17.57 -5.84 34.16
CA PHE A 446 17.58 -6.99 35.06
C PHE A 446 18.13 -6.62 36.46
N ASN A 447 19.18 -5.80 36.52
CA ASN A 447 19.80 -5.39 37.77
C ASN A 447 19.01 -4.30 38.55
N LEU A 448 18.26 -3.44 37.85
CA LEU A 448 17.48 -2.36 38.46
C LEU A 448 16.05 -2.81 38.87
N HIS A 449 15.47 -3.77 38.21
CA HIS A 449 14.08 -4.21 38.44
C HIS A 449 13.92 -5.42 39.35
N GLY A 450 15.02 -6.03 39.81
CA GLY A 450 14.99 -6.98 40.92
C GLY A 450 14.54 -6.39 42.27
N ALA A 451 14.32 -5.06 42.32
CA ALA A 451 14.00 -4.33 43.54
C ALA A 451 12.69 -3.52 43.53
N LYS A 452 12.06 -3.21 42.38
CA LYS A 452 10.77 -2.45 42.35
C LYS A 452 9.98 -2.78 41.08
N GLY A 453 8.90 -3.51 41.25
CA GLY A 453 7.93 -3.99 40.26
C GLY A 453 7.41 -2.97 39.25
N SER A 454 8.05 -2.86 38.10
CA SER A 454 7.40 -2.56 36.82
C SER A 454 7.76 -3.68 35.84
N ASP A 455 6.76 -4.44 35.43
CA ASP A 455 6.89 -5.74 34.75
C ASP A 455 7.21 -5.66 33.25
N ARG A 456 7.63 -4.51 32.71
CA ARG A 456 7.83 -4.37 31.26
C ARG A 456 9.18 -3.72 30.93
N ALA A 457 10.04 -4.49 30.25
CA ALA A 457 11.26 -3.96 29.66
C ALA A 457 10.91 -2.95 28.55
N ILE A 458 11.69 -1.87 28.43
CA ILE A 458 11.52 -0.85 27.39
C ILE A 458 11.60 -1.51 26.01
N PRO A 459 10.65 -1.27 25.08
CA PRO A 459 10.73 -1.77 23.70
C PRO A 459 11.92 -1.16 22.97
N ILE A 460 12.72 -2.01 22.30
CA ILE A 460 13.85 -1.59 21.47
C ILE A 460 13.62 -2.09 20.05
N ILE A 461 13.46 -1.16 19.12
CA ILE A 461 13.22 -1.41 17.71
C ILE A 461 14.51 -1.21 16.94
N ALA A 462 15.02 -2.27 16.32
CA ALA A 462 16.22 -2.20 15.50
C ALA A 462 16.00 -1.34 14.24
N MET A 463 16.95 -0.50 13.89
CA MET A 463 17.06 0.12 12.58
C MET A 463 18.22 -0.55 11.82
N THR A 464 17.93 -1.36 10.81
CA THR A 464 18.94 -2.19 10.13
C THR A 464 19.08 -1.82 8.65
N ALA A 465 20.32 -1.86 8.13
CA ALA A 465 20.57 -1.63 6.71
C ALA A 465 20.05 -2.78 5.82
N ASN A 466 19.86 -3.97 6.38
CA ASN A 466 19.40 -5.16 5.68
C ASN A 466 18.26 -5.81 6.49
N ALA A 467 17.12 -6.04 5.84
CA ALA A 467 16.00 -6.78 6.44
C ALA A 467 16.14 -8.31 6.30
N MET A 468 17.36 -8.80 6.04
CA MET A 468 17.61 -10.23 5.83
C MET A 468 17.39 -11.04 7.11
N GLN A 469 16.94 -12.28 6.97
CA GLN A 469 16.59 -13.19 8.08
C GLN A 469 17.75 -13.33 9.09
N GLY A 470 19.00 -13.34 8.63
CA GLY A 470 20.18 -13.41 9.50
C GLY A 470 20.39 -12.16 10.39
N ASP A 471 19.99 -10.98 9.93
CA ASP A 471 20.10 -9.76 10.72
C ASP A 471 18.93 -9.64 11.72
N ARG A 472 17.74 -10.11 11.34
CA ARG A 472 16.62 -10.25 12.28
C ARG A 472 16.97 -11.17 13.44
N GLU A 473 17.55 -12.35 13.14
CA GLU A 473 17.97 -13.30 14.17
C GLU A 473 19.01 -12.70 15.13
N LYS A 474 19.95 -11.92 14.61
CA LYS A 474 20.94 -11.18 15.43
C LYS A 474 20.27 -10.11 16.31
N CYS A 475 19.31 -9.34 15.78
CA CYS A 475 18.57 -8.35 16.55
C CYS A 475 17.80 -9.00 17.70
N MET A 476 17.05 -10.06 17.40
CA MET A 476 16.30 -10.80 18.42
C MET A 476 17.21 -11.49 19.44
N ALA A 477 18.34 -12.06 19.01
CA ALA A 477 19.34 -12.69 19.89
C ALA A 477 20.03 -11.65 20.81
N ALA A 478 20.15 -10.40 20.39
CA ALA A 478 20.66 -9.31 21.21
C ALA A 478 19.61 -8.79 22.23
N GLY A 479 18.32 -9.20 22.10
CA GLY A 479 17.24 -8.78 22.99
C GLY A 479 16.42 -7.60 22.48
N MET A 480 16.49 -7.27 21.17
CA MET A 480 15.59 -6.31 20.53
C MET A 480 14.21 -6.91 20.31
N ASP A 481 13.16 -6.08 20.31
CA ASP A 481 11.77 -6.53 20.29
C ASP A 481 11.18 -6.54 18.88
N ASP A 482 11.70 -5.66 17.98
CA ASP A 482 11.25 -5.54 16.60
C ASP A 482 12.34 -4.91 15.73
N PHE A 483 12.07 -4.75 14.42
CA PHE A 483 13.01 -4.12 13.50
C PHE A 483 12.31 -3.34 12.39
N ILE A 484 12.98 -2.31 11.87
CA ILE A 484 12.64 -1.57 10.66
C ILE A 484 13.86 -1.45 9.76
N SER A 485 13.66 -1.57 8.44
CA SER A 485 14.75 -1.44 7.47
C SER A 485 15.11 0.01 7.20
N LYS A 486 16.39 0.28 7.01
CA LYS A 486 16.88 1.55 6.46
C LYS A 486 16.85 1.50 4.91
N PRO A 487 16.44 2.59 4.22
CA PRO A 487 16.06 3.87 4.79
C PRO A 487 14.72 3.79 5.53
N VAL A 488 14.64 4.44 6.71
CA VAL A 488 13.42 4.48 7.50
C VAL A 488 12.30 5.12 6.69
N GLN A 489 11.16 4.43 6.59
CA GLN A 489 9.97 4.92 5.90
C GLN A 489 8.92 5.38 6.93
N PRO A 490 8.18 6.49 6.67
CA PRO A 490 7.18 7.01 7.60
C PRO A 490 6.16 5.96 8.04
N ASP A 491 5.63 5.18 7.09
CA ASP A 491 4.61 4.15 7.36
C ASP A 491 5.12 3.05 8.29
N LYS A 492 6.40 2.62 8.13
CA LYS A 492 7.02 1.60 8.97
C LYS A 492 7.28 2.11 10.38
N LEU A 493 7.68 3.39 10.48
CA LEU A 493 7.88 4.06 11.75
C LEU A 493 6.55 4.17 12.51
N GLN A 494 5.48 4.61 11.84
CA GLN A 494 4.14 4.70 12.41
C GLN A 494 3.61 3.34 12.86
N GLN A 495 3.77 2.28 12.06
CA GLN A 495 3.39 0.92 12.44
C GLN A 495 4.12 0.44 13.71
N ALA A 496 5.41 0.74 13.83
CA ALA A 496 6.18 0.40 15.02
C ALA A 496 5.66 1.16 16.26
N LEU A 497 5.32 2.46 16.12
CA LEU A 497 4.73 3.26 17.18
C LEU A 497 3.36 2.71 17.62
N LEU A 498 2.47 2.39 16.67
CA LEU A 498 1.15 1.81 16.95
C LEU A 498 1.24 0.49 17.73
N LYS A 499 2.27 -0.31 17.45
CA LYS A 499 2.48 -1.62 18.08
C LYS A 499 3.09 -1.53 19.47
N TRP A 500 4.02 -0.60 19.69
CA TRP A 500 4.89 -0.63 20.85
C TRP A 500 4.72 0.55 21.82
N LEU A 501 4.18 1.70 21.36
CA LEU A 501 3.92 2.84 22.24
C LEU A 501 2.53 2.70 22.89
N PRO A 502 2.38 2.89 24.21
CA PRO A 502 1.08 2.79 24.87
C PRO A 502 0.13 3.88 24.37
N ARG A 503 -1.11 3.51 24.06
CA ARG A 503 -2.17 4.48 23.72
C ARG A 503 -2.61 5.19 24.99
N GLN A 504 -2.77 6.52 24.94
CA GLN A 504 -3.54 7.21 25.97
C GLN A 504 -5.01 6.80 25.82
N GLU A 505 -5.54 6.02 26.77
CA GLU A 505 -6.97 5.94 26.97
C GLU A 505 -7.48 7.36 27.29
N SER A 506 -8.40 7.87 26.49
CA SER A 506 -9.07 9.15 26.73
C SER A 506 -9.73 9.12 28.12
N LEU A 507 -9.15 9.83 29.07
CA LEU A 507 -9.71 10.12 30.39
C LEU A 507 -10.88 11.12 30.23
N GLU A 508 -11.93 10.75 29.51
CA GLU A 508 -13.21 11.46 29.45
C GLU A 508 -14.40 10.52 29.69
N GLU A 509 -14.36 9.70 30.73
CA GLU A 509 -15.58 9.13 31.34
C GLU A 509 -15.32 8.88 32.83
N GLY A 510 -15.42 9.90 33.64
CA GLY A 510 -15.22 9.74 35.09
C GLY A 510 -15.66 10.89 35.98
N ASN A 511 -16.42 11.87 35.46
CA ASN A 511 -16.88 12.98 36.31
C ASN A 511 -18.35 13.37 36.14
N ALA A 512 -19.24 12.41 35.92
CA ALA A 512 -20.70 12.65 35.90
C ALA A 512 -21.46 11.74 36.87
N GLN A 513 -20.87 11.39 38.04
CA GLN A 513 -21.61 10.79 39.13
C GLN A 513 -20.99 11.15 40.49
N ARG A 514 -20.98 12.43 40.86
CA ARG A 514 -20.99 12.93 42.24
C ARG A 514 -21.31 14.42 42.22
N GLY A 515 -22.56 14.77 42.30
CA GLY A 515 -23.07 16.10 42.47
C GLY A 515 -24.59 16.04 42.61
#